data_e17dc467170a8897ff217222a5aa3e68
#
_entry.id   e17dc467170a8897ff217222a5aa3e68
#
_cell.length_a   1.000
_cell.length_b   1.000
_cell.length_c   1.000
_cell.angle_alpha   90.00
_cell.angle_beta   90.00
_cell.angle_gamma   90.00
#
_symmetry.space_group_name_H-M   'P 1'
#
loop_
_entity.id
_entity.type
_entity.pdbx_description
1 polymer ?
#
loop_
_entity_poly.entity_id
_entity_poly.type
_entity_poly.pdbx_seq_one_letter_code
_entity_poly.pdbx_strand_id
1 'polypeptide(L)'
;DMSGLIKKGEVGSILNEVDPVRVNALQRVAMEESRLGIPLLMARDVIHGFKTIFPIPLGQAASFNPQVAKDGARVAAVEASAVGIRWTFAPMIDVARDPRWGRMAEGCGEDTYLTSVMGVAMVEGFQGDSLNSPTSIAACPKHFVGYGAAEGGRDYNSTFIPERRLRDVYLPPFEAVAKAGAATFMTSFNDNDGAPSTGNTFILKDVLRGEWGFDGIVVSDWASVAEMMAHGFAADSKEAAMKAVNAGVDMEMVSYTFVKELPELIKEGKVKKSAIDDAVRNILRIKFRLGLFDNPYVDEKRIEELYAPSHLEAAKQAAVESAILLKNEKETLPLQSSVKTVAVVGPMANAPYDQLGTWIFDGDKTKTVTPLKAIKELVGDKVQVI
;
A
#
# COMPACT_ATOMS: atom_id res chain seq x y z
N ASP A 1 -13.00 21.56 -11.81
CA ASP A 1 -14.14 21.22 -10.95
C ASP A 1 -14.35 19.70 -10.98
N MET A 2 -14.02 19.02 -9.88
CA MET A 2 -14.12 17.55 -9.75
C MET A 2 -15.55 17.05 -9.97
N SER A 3 -16.53 17.72 -9.37
CA SER A 3 -17.95 17.34 -9.54
C SER A 3 -18.39 17.37 -11.00
N GLY A 4 -17.92 18.37 -11.77
CA GLY A 4 -18.22 18.46 -13.20
C GLY A 4 -17.67 17.29 -14.02
N LEU A 5 -16.47 16.80 -13.70
CA LEU A 5 -15.88 15.62 -14.34
C LEU A 5 -16.62 14.33 -13.96
N ILE A 6 -17.00 14.20 -12.68
CA ILE A 6 -17.80 13.06 -12.21
C ILE A 6 -19.16 12.99 -12.91
N LYS A 7 -19.87 14.13 -13.03
CA LYS A 7 -21.16 14.21 -13.74
C LYS A 7 -21.08 13.72 -15.19
N LYS A 8 -19.97 14.02 -15.86
CA LYS A 8 -19.72 13.54 -17.23
C LYS A 8 -19.34 12.08 -17.30
N GLY A 9 -19.03 11.43 -16.17
CA GLY A 9 -18.55 10.05 -16.11
C GLY A 9 -17.07 9.91 -16.50
N GLU A 10 -16.29 10.97 -16.33
CA GLU A 10 -14.87 11.03 -16.68
C GLU A 10 -13.95 10.64 -15.52
N VAL A 11 -14.49 10.42 -14.31
CA VAL A 11 -13.76 10.03 -13.10
C VAL A 11 -14.42 8.79 -12.49
N GLY A 12 -13.65 7.73 -12.31
CA GLY A 12 -14.11 6.47 -11.70
C GLY A 12 -13.48 6.17 -10.33
N SER A 13 -12.39 6.86 -9.97
CA SER A 13 -11.70 6.70 -8.69
C SER A 13 -11.07 8.02 -8.26
N ILE A 14 -10.91 8.21 -6.96
CA ILE A 14 -10.31 9.42 -6.38
C ILE A 14 -9.27 9.00 -5.33
N LEU A 15 -8.12 9.65 -5.39
CA LEU A 15 -7.02 9.47 -4.47
C LEU A 15 -7.00 10.60 -3.44
N ASN A 16 -6.76 10.24 -2.17
CA ASN A 16 -6.48 11.18 -1.08
C ASN A 16 -7.65 12.04 -0.57
N GLU A 17 -8.91 11.69 -0.85
CA GLU A 17 -10.04 12.31 -0.15
C GLU A 17 -10.35 11.50 1.12
N VAL A 18 -10.26 12.13 2.29
CA VAL A 18 -10.38 11.49 3.61
C VAL A 18 -11.44 12.14 4.51
N ASP A 19 -12.21 13.07 3.98
CA ASP A 19 -13.35 13.68 4.68
C ASP A 19 -14.63 12.90 4.33
N PRO A 20 -15.27 12.18 5.27
CA PRO A 20 -16.43 11.34 4.97
C PRO A 20 -17.62 12.14 4.43
N VAL A 21 -17.78 13.41 4.82
CA VAL A 21 -18.85 14.27 4.29
C VAL A 21 -18.60 14.57 2.82
N ARG A 22 -17.36 14.90 2.46
CA ARG A 22 -16.97 15.15 1.07
C ARG A 22 -17.00 13.87 0.23
N VAL A 23 -16.52 12.74 0.78
CA VAL A 23 -16.62 11.43 0.13
C VAL A 23 -18.07 11.13 -0.23
N ASN A 24 -19.01 11.27 0.73
CA ASN A 24 -20.43 11.05 0.49
C ASN A 24 -21.02 12.03 -0.54
N ALA A 25 -20.59 13.29 -0.51
CA ALA A 25 -21.05 14.28 -1.49
C ALA A 25 -20.60 13.92 -2.92
N LEU A 26 -19.35 13.48 -3.11
CA LEU A 26 -18.82 13.04 -4.41
C LEU A 26 -19.48 11.74 -4.87
N GLN A 27 -19.77 10.81 -3.97
CA GLN A 27 -20.53 9.59 -4.28
C GLN A 27 -21.93 9.91 -4.76
N ARG A 28 -22.65 10.87 -4.13
CA ARG A 28 -23.98 11.30 -4.61
C ARG A 28 -23.91 11.84 -6.03
N VAL A 29 -22.93 12.68 -6.33
CA VAL A 29 -22.74 13.18 -7.70
C VAL A 29 -22.55 12.01 -8.69
N ALA A 30 -21.74 11.02 -8.32
CA ALA A 30 -21.50 9.84 -9.18
C ALA A 30 -22.75 8.98 -9.38
N MET A 31 -23.55 8.77 -8.33
CA MET A 31 -24.70 7.89 -8.35
C MET A 31 -25.97 8.55 -8.92
N GLU A 32 -26.20 9.82 -8.58
CA GLU A 32 -27.49 10.49 -8.84
C GLU A 32 -27.41 11.51 -9.99
N GLU A 33 -26.24 12.08 -10.25
CA GLU A 33 -26.08 13.14 -11.24
C GLU A 33 -25.21 12.75 -12.44
N SER A 34 -24.49 11.63 -12.36
CA SER A 34 -23.71 11.11 -13.47
C SER A 34 -24.56 10.28 -14.42
N ARG A 35 -24.27 10.39 -15.72
CA ARG A 35 -24.88 9.56 -16.76
C ARG A 35 -24.77 8.04 -16.51
N LEU A 36 -23.71 7.61 -15.81
CA LEU A 36 -23.37 6.20 -15.64
C LEU A 36 -23.92 5.60 -14.35
N GLY A 37 -24.10 6.38 -13.29
CA GLY A 37 -24.52 5.87 -11.98
C GLY A 37 -23.51 4.85 -11.41
N ILE A 38 -22.21 5.02 -11.70
CA ILE A 38 -21.15 4.11 -11.22
C ILE A 38 -20.49 4.74 -9.99
N PRO A 39 -20.44 4.02 -8.86
CA PRO A 39 -19.82 4.53 -7.64
C PRO A 39 -18.31 4.76 -7.81
N LEU A 40 -17.80 5.78 -7.13
CA LEU A 40 -16.36 6.07 -7.11
C LEU A 40 -15.62 5.08 -6.21
N LEU A 41 -14.39 4.75 -6.58
CA LEU A 41 -13.46 3.99 -5.75
C LEU A 41 -12.48 4.97 -5.08
N MET A 42 -12.63 5.15 -3.77
CA MET A 42 -11.78 6.04 -2.97
C MET A 42 -10.54 5.31 -2.50
N ALA A 43 -9.37 5.90 -2.74
CA ALA A 43 -8.07 5.30 -2.47
C ALA A 43 -7.17 6.17 -1.59
N ARG A 44 -6.29 5.51 -0.83
CA ARG A 44 -5.28 6.14 0.02
C ARG A 44 -4.10 5.21 0.23
N ASP A 45 -2.89 5.76 0.38
CA ASP A 45 -1.76 5.01 0.91
C ASP A 45 -1.93 4.82 2.42
N VAL A 46 -2.30 3.62 2.83
CA VAL A 46 -2.45 3.22 4.24
C VAL A 46 -1.46 2.08 4.48
N ILE A 47 -0.21 2.43 4.78
CA ILE A 47 0.91 1.49 4.74
C ILE A 47 1.09 0.74 6.06
N HIS A 48 1.09 1.44 7.20
CA HIS A 48 1.24 0.84 8.53
C HIS A 48 0.35 1.54 9.57
N GLY A 49 -0.92 1.70 9.24
CA GLY A 49 -1.93 2.38 10.02
C GLY A 49 -2.55 3.55 9.27
N PHE A 50 -3.73 3.99 9.68
CA PHE A 50 -4.40 5.17 9.13
C PHE A 50 -4.30 6.33 10.13
N LYS A 51 -5.09 6.33 11.19
CA LYS A 51 -4.98 7.25 12.33
C LYS A 51 -4.15 6.66 13.45
N THR A 52 -4.46 5.42 13.84
CA THR A 52 -3.61 4.64 14.75
C THR A 52 -2.42 4.09 13.97
N ILE A 53 -1.23 4.63 14.25
CA ILE A 53 0.01 4.26 13.55
C ILE A 53 0.68 3.10 14.28
N PHE A 54 1.02 2.08 13.49
CA PHE A 54 1.77 0.89 13.90
C PHE A 54 3.26 1.07 13.61
N PRO A 55 4.15 0.22 14.14
CA PRO A 55 5.54 0.18 13.68
C PRO A 55 5.62 0.09 12.16
N ILE A 56 6.68 0.64 11.56
CA ILE A 56 6.92 0.48 10.11
C ILE A 56 6.92 -1.00 9.73
N PRO A 57 6.57 -1.37 8.50
CA PRO A 57 6.47 -2.79 8.11
C PRO A 57 7.72 -3.60 8.41
N LEU A 58 8.92 -3.03 8.25
CA LEU A 58 10.18 -3.68 8.63
C LEU A 58 10.24 -3.99 10.14
N GLY A 59 9.73 -3.08 10.99
CA GLY A 59 9.62 -3.31 12.43
C GLY A 59 8.60 -4.41 12.75
N GLN A 60 7.45 -4.42 12.09
CA GLN A 60 6.46 -5.50 12.24
C GLN A 60 7.05 -6.85 11.81
N ALA A 61 7.80 -6.89 10.70
CA ALA A 61 8.47 -8.10 10.22
C ALA A 61 9.54 -8.61 11.21
N ALA A 62 10.21 -7.71 11.93
CA ALA A 62 11.19 -8.08 12.96
C ALA A 62 10.59 -8.86 14.13
N SER A 63 9.27 -8.81 14.35
CA SER A 63 8.58 -9.65 15.33
C SER A 63 8.55 -11.13 14.93
N PHE A 64 8.75 -11.47 13.66
CA PHE A 64 8.50 -12.81 13.07
C PHE A 64 7.10 -13.36 13.36
N ASN A 65 6.15 -12.50 13.70
CA ASN A 65 4.77 -12.84 14.02
C ASN A 65 3.80 -12.25 12.99
N PRO A 66 3.27 -13.05 12.04
CA PRO A 66 2.34 -12.55 11.02
C PRO A 66 1.05 -11.96 11.59
N GLN A 67 0.64 -12.40 12.80
CA GLN A 67 -0.56 -11.87 13.44
C GLN A 67 -0.44 -10.37 13.74
N VAL A 68 0.75 -9.90 14.09
CA VAL A 68 1.01 -8.45 14.31
C VAL A 68 0.71 -7.65 13.03
N ALA A 69 1.14 -8.15 11.87
CA ALA A 69 0.88 -7.49 10.60
C ALA A 69 -0.61 -7.57 10.20
N LYS A 70 -1.26 -8.71 10.46
CA LYS A 70 -2.70 -8.89 10.20
C LYS A 70 -3.55 -7.94 11.05
N ASP A 71 -3.27 -7.85 12.34
CA ASP A 71 -4.00 -6.99 13.26
C ASP A 71 -3.79 -5.51 12.92
N GLY A 72 -2.56 -5.11 12.59
CA GLY A 72 -2.24 -3.76 12.13
C GLY A 72 -3.00 -3.38 10.87
N ALA A 73 -3.00 -4.25 9.86
CA ALA A 73 -3.75 -4.04 8.62
C ALA A 73 -5.27 -4.04 8.86
N ARG A 74 -5.78 -4.85 9.81
CA ARG A 74 -7.21 -4.86 10.15
C ARG A 74 -7.64 -3.55 10.77
N VAL A 75 -6.89 -3.05 11.77
CA VAL A 75 -7.15 -1.75 12.39
C VAL A 75 -7.10 -0.63 11.35
N ALA A 76 -6.06 -0.65 10.51
CA ALA A 76 -5.91 0.33 9.43
C ALA A 76 -7.11 0.35 8.47
N ALA A 77 -7.64 -0.83 8.11
CA ALA A 77 -8.81 -0.95 7.24
C ALA A 77 -10.10 -0.46 7.92
N VAL A 78 -10.30 -0.78 9.20
CA VAL A 78 -11.46 -0.28 9.97
C VAL A 78 -11.45 1.25 9.99
N GLU A 79 -10.32 1.85 10.35
CA GLU A 79 -10.21 3.30 10.44
C GLU A 79 -10.29 4.00 9.06
N ALA A 80 -9.62 3.48 8.04
CA ALA A 80 -9.67 4.04 6.69
C ALA A 80 -11.07 3.94 6.08
N SER A 81 -11.75 2.82 6.27
CA SER A 81 -13.13 2.66 5.79
C SER A 81 -14.13 3.56 6.53
N ALA A 82 -13.84 3.94 7.77
CA ALA A 82 -14.67 4.87 8.53
C ALA A 82 -14.72 6.29 7.93
N VAL A 83 -13.75 6.63 7.09
CA VAL A 83 -13.74 7.89 6.32
C VAL A 83 -14.09 7.69 4.84
N GLY A 84 -14.48 6.47 4.45
CA GLY A 84 -14.94 6.14 3.10
C GLY A 84 -13.86 5.63 2.15
N ILE A 85 -12.62 5.41 2.61
CA ILE A 85 -11.58 4.74 1.81
C ILE A 85 -11.95 3.27 1.63
N ARG A 86 -11.88 2.77 0.39
CA ARG A 86 -12.18 1.39 0.06
C ARG A 86 -11.04 0.69 -0.71
N TRP A 87 -9.92 1.37 -0.90
CA TRP A 87 -8.74 0.86 -1.59
C TRP A 87 -7.48 1.44 -0.97
N THR A 88 -6.51 0.58 -0.63
CA THR A 88 -5.19 1.00 -0.16
C THR A 88 -4.09 0.50 -1.11
N PHE A 89 -2.99 1.25 -1.20
CA PHE A 89 -1.79 0.87 -1.96
C PHE A 89 -0.76 0.20 -1.03
N ALA A 90 -1.21 -0.88 -0.40
CA ALA A 90 -0.46 -1.73 0.52
C ALA A 90 -0.98 -3.18 0.44
N PRO A 91 -0.16 -4.18 0.83
CA PRO A 91 1.18 -4.11 1.42
C PRO A 91 2.29 -3.89 0.39
N MET A 92 3.43 -3.34 0.83
CA MET A 92 4.67 -3.40 0.09
C MET A 92 5.40 -4.69 0.42
N ILE A 93 5.60 -5.54 -0.58
CA ILE A 93 6.19 -6.88 -0.44
C ILE A 93 7.40 -7.08 -1.37
N ASP A 94 8.12 -6.01 -1.63
CA ASP A 94 9.40 -6.07 -2.32
C ASP A 94 10.43 -6.78 -1.45
N VAL A 95 11.08 -7.82 -2.00
CA VAL A 95 12.23 -8.44 -1.36
C VAL A 95 13.44 -7.54 -1.56
N ALA A 96 13.88 -6.87 -0.49
CA ALA A 96 14.91 -5.85 -0.54
C ALA A 96 16.18 -6.36 0.16
N ARG A 97 17.30 -6.44 -0.57
CA ARG A 97 18.57 -6.97 -0.06
C ARG A 97 19.64 -5.91 0.17
N ASP A 98 19.54 -4.78 -0.51
CA ASP A 98 20.49 -3.69 -0.36
C ASP A 98 19.97 -2.71 0.70
N PRO A 99 20.61 -2.62 1.89
CA PRO A 99 20.14 -1.74 2.95
C PRO A 99 20.30 -0.25 2.64
N ARG A 100 20.95 0.11 1.54
CA ARG A 100 21.04 1.49 1.05
C ARG A 100 19.75 1.95 0.38
N TRP A 101 18.88 1.02 -0.03
CA TRP A 101 17.59 1.38 -0.59
C TRP A 101 16.65 1.95 0.47
N GLY A 102 16.30 3.24 0.33
CA GLY A 102 15.53 3.98 1.34
C GLY A 102 14.14 3.41 1.61
N ARG A 103 13.54 2.73 0.63
CA ARG A 103 12.21 2.12 0.77
C ARG A 103 12.21 0.76 1.49
N MET A 104 13.35 0.25 1.90
CA MET A 104 13.41 -0.98 2.71
C MET A 104 12.54 -0.89 3.98
N ALA A 105 12.39 0.29 4.55
CA ALA A 105 11.55 0.54 5.72
C ALA A 105 10.06 0.22 5.51
N GLU A 106 9.59 0.25 4.25
CA GLU A 106 8.19 0.00 3.90
C GLU A 106 7.87 -1.49 3.71
N GLY A 107 8.89 -2.35 3.60
CA GLY A 107 8.74 -3.78 3.31
C GLY A 107 9.09 -4.68 4.50
N CYS A 108 9.15 -5.98 4.22
CA CYS A 108 9.40 -7.01 5.24
C CYS A 108 10.86 -7.51 5.27
N GLY A 109 11.78 -6.82 4.56
CA GLY A 109 13.19 -7.15 4.54
C GLY A 109 13.61 -8.02 3.35
N GLU A 110 14.64 -8.87 3.56
CA GLU A 110 15.31 -9.60 2.48
C GLU A 110 14.88 -11.06 2.29
N ASP A 111 14.12 -11.60 3.24
CA ASP A 111 13.71 -13.00 3.20
C ASP A 111 12.41 -13.20 2.42
N THR A 112 12.47 -14.03 1.39
CA THR A 112 11.35 -14.29 0.49
C THR A 112 10.16 -14.96 1.21
N TYR A 113 10.43 -15.89 2.14
CA TYR A 113 9.38 -16.61 2.85
C TYR A 113 8.69 -15.70 3.87
N LEU A 114 9.47 -14.99 4.70
CA LEU A 114 8.91 -14.04 5.67
C LEU A 114 8.08 -12.96 4.96
N THR A 115 8.59 -12.39 3.87
CA THR A 115 7.85 -11.40 3.08
C THR A 115 6.54 -11.97 2.53
N SER A 116 6.54 -13.24 2.09
CA SER A 116 5.31 -13.91 1.62
C SER A 116 4.28 -14.05 2.74
N VAL A 117 4.70 -14.54 3.91
CA VAL A 117 3.79 -14.79 5.05
C VAL A 117 3.24 -13.49 5.62
N MET A 118 4.11 -12.48 5.78
CA MET A 118 3.69 -11.15 6.25
C MET A 118 2.76 -10.47 5.24
N GLY A 119 3.07 -10.56 3.95
CA GLY A 119 2.23 -10.01 2.88
C GLY A 119 0.82 -10.61 2.85
N VAL A 120 0.71 -11.94 2.99
CA VAL A 120 -0.58 -12.63 3.09
C VAL A 120 -1.36 -12.15 4.31
N ALA A 121 -0.71 -12.08 5.48
CA ALA A 121 -1.33 -11.60 6.71
C ALA A 121 -1.87 -10.17 6.57
N MET A 122 -1.11 -9.27 5.92
CA MET A 122 -1.56 -7.90 5.65
C MET A 122 -2.76 -7.86 4.69
N VAL A 123 -2.74 -8.63 3.60
CA VAL A 123 -3.87 -8.72 2.66
C VAL A 123 -5.14 -9.21 3.38
N GLU A 124 -5.02 -10.27 4.17
CA GLU A 124 -6.14 -10.77 4.99
C GLU A 124 -6.64 -9.73 6.00
N GLY A 125 -5.73 -8.98 6.62
CA GLY A 125 -6.07 -7.89 7.52
C GLY A 125 -6.86 -6.78 6.83
N PHE A 126 -6.37 -6.26 5.70
CA PHE A 126 -7.06 -5.21 4.94
C PHE A 126 -8.41 -5.66 4.41
N GLN A 127 -8.49 -6.85 3.83
CA GLN A 127 -9.69 -7.35 3.16
C GLN A 127 -10.69 -8.02 4.10
N GLY A 128 -10.25 -8.40 5.31
CA GLY A 128 -11.10 -9.08 6.30
C GLY A 128 -11.68 -10.39 5.77
N ASP A 129 -12.73 -10.87 6.42
CA ASP A 129 -13.38 -12.13 6.03
C ASP A 129 -14.17 -12.01 4.73
N SER A 130 -14.56 -10.81 4.34
CA SER A 130 -15.28 -10.52 3.10
C SER A 130 -15.01 -9.10 2.63
N LEU A 131 -14.69 -8.95 1.35
CA LEU A 131 -14.36 -7.67 0.74
C LEU A 131 -15.56 -6.71 0.72
N ASN A 132 -16.80 -7.21 0.70
CA ASN A 132 -17.99 -6.38 0.74
C ASN A 132 -18.35 -5.88 2.15
N SER A 133 -17.64 -6.31 3.19
CA SER A 133 -17.83 -5.74 4.53
C SER A 133 -17.57 -4.23 4.52
N PRO A 134 -18.38 -3.44 5.25
CA PRO A 134 -18.20 -1.98 5.32
C PRO A 134 -16.88 -1.57 5.97
N THR A 135 -16.21 -2.48 6.68
CA THR A 135 -14.90 -2.25 7.33
C THR A 135 -13.73 -2.77 6.51
N SER A 136 -13.96 -3.44 5.38
CA SER A 136 -12.92 -3.98 4.52
C SER A 136 -12.51 -3.00 3.43
N ILE A 137 -11.23 -3.03 3.05
CA ILE A 137 -10.69 -2.26 1.93
C ILE A 137 -9.92 -3.18 1.00
N ALA A 138 -9.91 -2.88 -0.29
CA ALA A 138 -9.12 -3.64 -1.26
C ALA A 138 -7.63 -3.42 -1.00
N ALA A 139 -6.89 -4.50 -0.86
CA ALA A 139 -5.43 -4.48 -0.78
C ALA A 139 -4.81 -4.33 -2.17
N CYS A 140 -3.64 -3.70 -2.24
CA CYS A 140 -2.86 -3.55 -3.46
C CYS A 140 -1.39 -3.89 -3.18
N PRO A 141 -1.01 -5.16 -3.20
CA PRO A 141 0.38 -5.55 -3.13
C PRO A 141 1.23 -4.80 -4.15
N LYS A 142 2.39 -4.31 -3.70
CA LYS A 142 3.31 -3.52 -4.50
C LYS A 142 4.76 -3.82 -4.15
N HIS A 143 5.71 -3.54 -5.00
CA HIS A 143 5.58 -3.09 -6.40
C HIS A 143 5.93 -4.25 -7.33
N PHE A 144 5.01 -4.65 -8.17
CA PHE A 144 5.16 -5.84 -9.02
C PHE A 144 6.00 -5.51 -10.27
N VAL A 145 7.29 -5.96 -10.40
CA VAL A 145 8.07 -6.82 -9.51
C VAL A 145 9.57 -6.49 -9.60
N GLY A 146 10.27 -6.80 -8.51
CA GLY A 146 11.73 -6.73 -8.48
C GLY A 146 12.31 -5.38 -8.05
N TYR A 147 11.51 -4.44 -7.61
CA TYR A 147 11.93 -3.08 -7.25
C TYR A 147 12.99 -3.04 -6.14
N GLY A 148 12.92 -3.95 -5.17
CA GLY A 148 13.92 -4.08 -4.10
C GLY A 148 15.29 -4.58 -4.55
N ALA A 149 15.46 -4.91 -5.84
CA ALA A 149 16.74 -5.30 -6.43
C ALA A 149 17.42 -4.18 -7.22
N ALA A 150 16.93 -2.93 -7.10
CA ALA A 150 17.47 -1.80 -7.82
C ALA A 150 19.00 -1.66 -7.63
N GLU A 151 19.72 -1.47 -8.74
CA GLU A 151 21.16 -1.44 -8.76
C GLU A 151 21.73 -0.37 -7.81
N GLY A 152 22.62 -0.83 -6.92
CA GLY A 152 23.27 0.03 -5.92
C GLY A 152 22.34 0.56 -4.84
N GLY A 153 21.14 0.00 -4.67
CA GLY A 153 20.12 0.49 -3.76
C GLY A 153 19.56 1.86 -4.15
N ARG A 154 19.70 2.25 -5.42
CA ARG A 154 19.19 3.54 -5.91
C ARG A 154 17.74 3.40 -6.30
N ASP A 155 16.90 4.22 -5.71
CA ASP A 155 15.48 4.25 -6.04
C ASP A 155 15.26 4.58 -7.52
N TYR A 156 14.24 3.99 -8.15
CA TYR A 156 13.91 4.07 -9.58
C TYR A 156 14.94 3.44 -10.54
N ASN A 157 16.03 2.89 -10.05
CA ASN A 157 17.08 2.37 -10.93
C ASN A 157 16.70 1.01 -11.55
N SER A 158 17.41 0.68 -12.63
CA SER A 158 17.27 -0.59 -13.34
C SER A 158 17.61 -1.78 -12.46
N THR A 159 17.06 -2.93 -12.81
CA THR A 159 17.39 -4.23 -12.22
C THR A 159 17.83 -5.21 -13.31
N PHE A 160 18.69 -6.16 -12.94
CA PHE A 160 19.15 -7.24 -13.81
C PHE A 160 18.88 -8.58 -13.12
N ILE A 161 17.63 -9.04 -13.23
CA ILE A 161 17.17 -10.25 -12.54
C ILE A 161 16.89 -11.33 -13.58
N PRO A 162 17.75 -12.36 -13.70
CA PRO A 162 17.46 -13.52 -14.57
C PRO A 162 16.13 -14.18 -14.15
N GLU A 163 15.38 -14.72 -15.10
CA GLU A 163 14.06 -15.30 -14.87
C GLU A 163 14.05 -16.32 -13.73
N ARG A 164 15.05 -17.20 -13.66
CA ARG A 164 15.16 -18.16 -12.55
C ARG A 164 15.16 -17.47 -11.19
N ARG A 165 15.97 -16.42 -11.03
CA ARG A 165 16.05 -15.66 -9.77
C ARG A 165 14.76 -14.87 -9.50
N LEU A 166 14.14 -14.35 -10.56
CA LEU A 166 12.85 -13.69 -10.46
C LEU A 166 11.80 -14.65 -9.86
N ARG A 167 11.75 -15.89 -10.38
CA ARG A 167 10.82 -16.94 -9.91
C ARG A 167 11.17 -17.50 -8.53
N ASP A 168 12.44 -17.58 -8.19
CA ASP A 168 12.87 -18.17 -6.91
C ASP A 168 12.80 -17.18 -5.74
N VAL A 169 12.89 -15.86 -6.01
CA VAL A 169 13.09 -14.84 -4.96
C VAL A 169 12.02 -13.75 -4.98
N TYR A 170 11.76 -13.13 -6.13
CA TYR A 170 10.95 -11.91 -6.18
C TYR A 170 9.47 -12.15 -6.48
N LEU A 171 9.14 -13.17 -7.24
CA LEU A 171 7.74 -13.52 -7.54
C LEU A 171 6.99 -14.24 -6.40
N PRO A 172 7.62 -15.09 -5.56
CA PRO A 172 6.87 -15.88 -4.58
C PRO A 172 6.02 -15.06 -3.59
N PRO A 173 6.46 -13.90 -3.05
CA PRO A 173 5.58 -13.09 -2.20
C PRO A 173 4.32 -12.62 -2.93
N PHE A 174 4.44 -12.23 -4.19
CA PHE A 174 3.31 -11.80 -5.02
C PHE A 174 2.39 -12.95 -5.39
N GLU A 175 2.94 -14.13 -5.68
CA GLU A 175 2.14 -15.34 -5.92
C GLU A 175 1.33 -15.72 -4.67
N ALA A 176 1.96 -15.66 -3.49
CA ALA A 176 1.31 -15.97 -2.23
C ALA A 176 0.11 -15.05 -1.97
N VAL A 177 0.25 -13.74 -2.16
CA VAL A 177 -0.85 -12.80 -1.96
C VAL A 177 -1.90 -12.87 -3.07
N ALA A 178 -1.53 -13.23 -4.31
CA ALA A 178 -2.50 -13.48 -5.38
C ALA A 178 -3.39 -14.69 -5.01
N LYS A 179 -2.78 -15.77 -4.53
CA LYS A 179 -3.50 -16.97 -4.05
C LYS A 179 -4.35 -16.69 -2.81
N ALA A 180 -3.94 -15.75 -1.95
CA ALA A 180 -4.73 -15.27 -0.82
C ALA A 180 -5.89 -14.35 -1.23
N GLY A 181 -6.05 -14.05 -2.50
CA GLY A 181 -7.17 -13.27 -3.02
C GLY A 181 -6.99 -11.76 -2.97
N ALA A 182 -5.75 -11.26 -3.06
CA ALA A 182 -5.50 -9.83 -3.19
C ALA A 182 -6.35 -9.22 -4.32
N ALA A 183 -7.02 -8.11 -4.05
CA ALA A 183 -7.98 -7.51 -4.99
C ALA A 183 -7.31 -6.78 -6.14
N THR A 184 -6.13 -6.20 -5.93
CA THR A 184 -5.42 -5.38 -6.91
C THR A 184 -3.91 -5.58 -6.80
N PHE A 185 -3.16 -5.19 -7.84
CA PHE A 185 -1.69 -5.15 -7.86
C PHE A 185 -1.22 -3.83 -8.44
N MET A 186 -0.10 -3.31 -7.93
CA MET A 186 0.55 -2.13 -8.49
C MET A 186 1.86 -2.51 -9.16
N THR A 187 2.07 -2.04 -10.40
CA THR A 187 3.34 -2.26 -11.11
C THR A 187 4.47 -1.44 -10.50
N SER A 188 5.70 -1.91 -10.62
CA SER A 188 6.86 -1.20 -10.09
C SER A 188 7.44 -0.18 -11.07
N PHE A 189 8.26 0.73 -10.55
CA PHE A 189 8.93 1.78 -11.31
C PHE A 189 10.11 1.27 -12.15
N ASN A 190 10.85 0.28 -11.61
CA ASN A 190 12.07 -0.22 -12.25
C ASN A 190 11.80 -0.92 -13.57
N ASP A 191 12.80 -0.90 -14.43
CA ASP A 191 12.91 -1.89 -15.49
C ASP A 191 13.68 -3.13 -14.98
N ASN A 192 13.37 -4.27 -15.54
CA ASN A 192 14.18 -5.47 -15.42
C ASN A 192 14.75 -5.83 -16.80
N ASP A 193 16.07 -5.77 -16.92
CA ASP A 193 16.77 -6.04 -18.17
C ASP A 193 16.24 -5.19 -19.35
N GLY A 194 16.01 -3.89 -19.06
CA GLY A 194 15.53 -2.89 -20.01
C GLY A 194 14.02 -2.90 -20.30
N ALA A 195 13.24 -3.76 -19.65
CA ALA A 195 11.79 -3.77 -19.78
C ALA A 195 11.12 -3.26 -18.48
N PRO A 196 10.60 -1.99 -18.44
CA PRO A 196 9.86 -1.47 -17.29
C PRO A 196 8.69 -2.39 -16.93
N SER A 197 8.52 -2.64 -15.63
CA SER A 197 7.46 -3.52 -15.12
C SER A 197 6.08 -3.12 -15.63
N THR A 198 5.81 -1.83 -15.73
CA THR A 198 4.56 -1.26 -16.26
C THR A 198 4.28 -1.63 -17.73
N GLY A 199 5.32 -1.89 -18.52
CA GLY A 199 5.22 -2.29 -19.93
C GLY A 199 5.59 -3.75 -20.20
N ASN A 200 5.81 -4.55 -19.17
CA ASN A 200 6.34 -5.91 -19.30
C ASN A 200 5.23 -6.95 -19.44
N THR A 201 4.98 -7.40 -20.67
CA THR A 201 3.95 -8.39 -20.97
C THR A 201 4.17 -9.73 -20.27
N PHE A 202 5.43 -10.18 -20.14
CA PHE A 202 5.75 -11.44 -19.49
C PHE A 202 5.28 -11.46 -18.04
N ILE A 203 5.62 -10.46 -17.23
CA ILE A 203 5.21 -10.46 -15.83
C ILE A 203 3.70 -10.23 -15.65
N LEU A 204 3.10 -9.35 -16.46
CA LEU A 204 1.70 -8.95 -16.27
C LEU A 204 0.71 -9.94 -16.91
N LYS A 205 1.00 -10.42 -18.13
CA LYS A 205 0.09 -11.33 -18.84
C LYS A 205 0.42 -12.79 -18.61
N ASP A 206 1.69 -13.17 -18.86
CA ASP A 206 2.01 -14.59 -18.83
C ASP A 206 2.03 -15.09 -17.38
N VAL A 207 2.74 -14.39 -16.47
CA VAL A 207 2.85 -14.80 -15.06
C VAL A 207 1.57 -14.43 -14.28
N LEU A 208 1.26 -13.14 -14.12
CA LEU A 208 0.20 -12.69 -13.22
C LEU A 208 -1.19 -13.16 -13.68
N ARG A 209 -1.55 -12.92 -14.94
CA ARG A 209 -2.87 -13.30 -15.47
C ARG A 209 -2.93 -14.76 -15.90
N GLY A 210 -1.89 -15.25 -16.61
CA GLY A 210 -1.86 -16.58 -17.20
C GLY A 210 -1.58 -17.68 -16.18
N GLU A 211 -0.42 -17.63 -15.53
CA GLU A 211 -0.01 -18.70 -14.61
C GLU A 211 -0.80 -18.65 -13.30
N TRP A 212 -1.04 -17.45 -12.73
CA TRP A 212 -1.70 -17.32 -11.42
C TRP A 212 -3.22 -17.09 -11.52
N GLY A 213 -3.75 -16.80 -12.71
CA GLY A 213 -5.18 -16.58 -12.92
C GLY A 213 -5.73 -15.33 -12.22
N PHE A 214 -4.89 -14.32 -11.97
CA PHE A 214 -5.30 -13.10 -11.30
C PHE A 214 -6.35 -12.33 -12.13
N ASP A 215 -7.49 -12.00 -11.51
CA ASP A 215 -8.63 -11.35 -12.17
C ASP A 215 -8.99 -9.95 -11.62
N GLY A 216 -8.14 -9.42 -10.71
CA GLY A 216 -8.32 -8.09 -10.12
C GLY A 216 -7.72 -6.95 -10.97
N ILE A 217 -7.62 -5.76 -10.40
CA ILE A 217 -7.07 -4.58 -11.05
C ILE A 217 -5.54 -4.63 -11.04
N VAL A 218 -4.93 -4.28 -12.17
CA VAL A 218 -3.53 -3.90 -12.25
C VAL A 218 -3.46 -2.38 -12.45
N VAL A 219 -2.95 -1.67 -11.46
CA VAL A 219 -2.74 -0.22 -11.51
C VAL A 219 -1.26 0.09 -11.69
N SER A 220 -0.93 1.13 -12.46
CA SER A 220 0.44 1.63 -12.52
C SER A 220 0.82 2.34 -11.23
N ASP A 221 2.11 2.40 -10.90
CA ASP A 221 2.58 3.32 -9.88
C ASP A 221 2.54 4.78 -10.38
N TRP A 222 2.81 5.72 -9.50
CA TRP A 222 2.75 7.16 -9.73
C TRP A 222 3.61 7.57 -10.92
N ALA A 223 2.96 8.01 -11.99
CA ALA A 223 3.56 8.41 -13.25
C ALA A 223 4.38 7.30 -13.98
N SER A 224 4.36 6.05 -13.54
CA SER A 224 5.24 4.99 -14.07
C SER A 224 4.98 4.64 -15.54
N VAL A 225 3.78 4.93 -16.07
CA VAL A 225 3.53 4.82 -17.51
C VAL A 225 4.35 5.87 -18.27
N ALA A 226 4.34 7.12 -17.81
CA ALA A 226 5.13 8.18 -18.45
C ALA A 226 6.64 7.96 -18.26
N GLU A 227 7.07 7.39 -17.13
CA GLU A 227 8.48 7.09 -16.85
C GLU A 227 9.09 6.04 -17.78
N MET A 228 8.29 5.26 -18.49
CA MET A 228 8.82 4.37 -19.54
C MET A 228 9.59 5.12 -20.63
N MET A 229 9.33 6.42 -20.81
CA MET A 229 10.13 7.29 -21.68
C MET A 229 11.52 7.56 -21.08
N ALA A 230 11.61 7.80 -19.77
CA ALA A 230 12.88 8.01 -19.08
C ALA A 230 13.77 6.77 -19.09
N HIS A 231 13.16 5.57 -19.03
CA HIS A 231 13.86 4.30 -19.22
C HIS A 231 14.29 4.02 -20.67
N GLY A 232 13.95 4.89 -21.64
CA GLY A 232 14.24 4.67 -23.04
C GLY A 232 13.43 3.52 -23.68
N PHE A 233 12.39 3.05 -23.00
CA PHE A 233 11.53 1.97 -23.47
C PHE A 233 10.42 2.47 -24.41
N ALA A 234 9.96 3.69 -24.25
CA ALA A 234 8.98 4.34 -25.11
C ALA A 234 9.52 5.67 -25.64
N ALA A 235 9.27 5.96 -26.91
CA ALA A 235 9.74 7.20 -27.55
C ALA A 235 8.90 8.42 -27.14
N ASP A 236 7.61 8.22 -26.86
CA ASP A 236 6.65 9.27 -26.53
C ASP A 236 5.51 8.73 -25.66
N SER A 237 4.60 9.63 -25.22
CA SER A 237 3.44 9.29 -24.39
C SER A 237 2.49 8.31 -25.08
N LYS A 238 2.38 8.38 -26.40
CA LYS A 238 1.51 7.51 -27.18
C LYS A 238 2.02 6.07 -27.20
N GLU A 239 3.32 5.90 -27.39
CA GLU A 239 3.95 4.58 -27.32
C GLU A 239 3.93 4.03 -25.88
N ALA A 240 4.14 4.86 -24.87
CA ALA A 240 4.04 4.48 -23.47
C ALA A 240 2.64 3.96 -23.12
N ALA A 241 1.59 4.69 -23.48
CA ALA A 241 0.19 4.27 -23.26
C ALA A 241 -0.13 2.94 -23.96
N MET A 242 0.32 2.81 -25.23
CA MET A 242 0.13 1.60 -26.02
C MET A 242 0.78 0.38 -25.36
N LYS A 243 2.03 0.52 -24.93
CA LYS A 243 2.80 -0.57 -24.30
C LYS A 243 2.17 -0.97 -22.95
N ALA A 244 1.81 0.00 -22.10
CA ALA A 244 1.21 -0.28 -20.80
C ALA A 244 -0.13 -1.03 -20.91
N VAL A 245 -1.07 -0.52 -21.70
CA VAL A 245 -2.36 -1.19 -21.93
C VAL A 245 -2.19 -2.57 -22.57
N ASN A 246 -1.34 -2.67 -23.59
CA ASN A 246 -1.08 -3.95 -24.23
C ASN A 246 -0.33 -4.93 -23.32
N ALA A 247 0.40 -4.46 -22.31
CA ALA A 247 1.00 -5.31 -21.28
C ALA A 247 -0.02 -5.78 -20.23
N GLY A 248 -1.18 -5.12 -20.08
CA GLY A 248 -2.23 -5.54 -19.16
C GLY A 248 -2.44 -4.62 -17.96
N VAL A 249 -1.97 -3.38 -18.02
CA VAL A 249 -2.31 -2.33 -17.04
C VAL A 249 -3.74 -1.88 -17.28
N ASP A 250 -4.58 -1.97 -16.23
CA ASP A 250 -6.00 -1.61 -16.29
C ASP A 250 -6.24 -0.12 -15.99
N MET A 251 -5.41 0.47 -15.15
CA MET A 251 -5.54 1.85 -14.69
C MET A 251 -4.15 2.49 -14.57
N GLU A 252 -4.00 3.70 -15.09
CA GLU A 252 -2.80 4.49 -14.84
C GLU A 252 -2.98 5.43 -13.66
N MET A 253 -1.88 5.71 -12.94
CA MET A 253 -1.84 6.69 -11.88
C MET A 253 -1.07 7.93 -12.35
N VAL A 254 -1.77 9.07 -12.46
CA VAL A 254 -1.21 10.43 -12.66
C VAL A 254 -0.45 10.67 -13.99
N SER A 255 -0.23 9.67 -14.83
CA SER A 255 0.47 9.88 -16.12
C SER A 255 -0.37 10.66 -17.15
N TYR A 256 -1.68 10.56 -17.10
CA TYR A 256 -2.64 11.14 -18.05
C TYR A 256 -2.45 10.68 -19.51
N THR A 257 -1.69 9.61 -19.74
CA THR A 257 -1.40 9.10 -21.08
C THR A 257 -2.59 8.32 -21.63
N PHE A 258 -3.30 7.57 -20.79
CA PHE A 258 -4.47 6.79 -21.24
C PHE A 258 -5.59 7.68 -21.72
N VAL A 259 -5.95 8.69 -20.96
CA VAL A 259 -7.02 9.64 -21.33
C VAL A 259 -6.67 10.37 -22.64
N LYS A 260 -5.41 10.73 -22.82
CA LYS A 260 -4.94 11.51 -23.96
C LYS A 260 -4.79 10.67 -25.22
N GLU A 261 -4.21 9.47 -25.12
CA GLU A 261 -3.67 8.75 -26.27
C GLU A 261 -4.54 7.53 -26.70
N LEU A 262 -5.25 6.87 -25.77
CA LEU A 262 -6.00 5.65 -26.08
C LEU A 262 -7.11 5.85 -27.13
N PRO A 263 -7.86 6.96 -27.19
CA PRO A 263 -8.87 7.15 -28.22
C PRO A 263 -8.31 7.07 -29.62
N GLU A 264 -7.13 7.64 -29.85
CA GLU A 264 -6.46 7.62 -31.16
C GLU A 264 -5.82 6.26 -31.44
N LEU A 265 -5.16 5.65 -30.44
CA LEU A 265 -4.56 4.32 -30.57
C LEU A 265 -5.59 3.23 -30.94
N ILE A 266 -6.81 3.35 -30.44
CA ILE A 266 -7.92 2.46 -30.80
C ILE A 266 -8.31 2.66 -32.27
N LYS A 267 -8.46 3.92 -32.71
CA LYS A 267 -8.77 4.24 -34.13
C LYS A 267 -7.70 3.74 -35.09
N GLU A 268 -6.44 3.84 -34.69
CA GLU A 268 -5.31 3.32 -35.45
C GLU A 268 -5.18 1.79 -35.42
N GLY A 269 -5.98 1.10 -34.60
CA GLY A 269 -5.90 -0.35 -34.42
C GLY A 269 -4.67 -0.84 -33.65
N LYS A 270 -3.90 0.07 -33.03
CA LYS A 270 -2.72 -0.26 -32.22
C LYS A 270 -3.07 -0.79 -30.82
N VAL A 271 -4.23 -0.41 -30.32
CA VAL A 271 -4.84 -0.94 -29.11
C VAL A 271 -6.21 -1.52 -29.48
N LYS A 272 -6.43 -2.77 -29.12
CA LYS A 272 -7.73 -3.41 -29.34
C LYS A 272 -8.76 -2.86 -28.37
N LYS A 273 -9.97 -2.56 -28.85
CA LYS A 273 -11.10 -2.15 -27.99
C LYS A 273 -11.34 -3.17 -26.86
N SER A 274 -11.17 -4.46 -27.13
CA SER A 274 -11.31 -5.51 -26.13
C SER A 274 -10.35 -5.36 -24.93
N ALA A 275 -9.16 -4.79 -25.14
CA ALA A 275 -8.24 -4.54 -24.02
C ALA A 275 -8.79 -3.49 -23.04
N ILE A 276 -9.47 -2.46 -23.59
CA ILE A 276 -10.15 -1.45 -22.76
C ILE A 276 -11.38 -2.05 -22.06
N ASP A 277 -12.17 -2.86 -22.80
CA ASP A 277 -13.34 -3.52 -22.22
C ASP A 277 -12.93 -4.47 -21.08
N ASP A 278 -11.79 -5.15 -21.19
CA ASP A 278 -11.24 -6.01 -20.14
C ASP A 278 -10.76 -5.20 -18.93
N ALA A 279 -10.05 -4.10 -19.15
CA ALA A 279 -9.60 -3.19 -18.08
C ALA A 279 -10.81 -2.63 -17.30
N VAL A 280 -11.82 -2.14 -18.00
CA VAL A 280 -13.06 -1.66 -17.37
C VAL A 280 -13.75 -2.79 -16.60
N ARG A 281 -13.80 -3.99 -17.15
CA ARG A 281 -14.40 -5.16 -16.47
C ARG A 281 -13.66 -5.52 -15.18
N ASN A 282 -12.34 -5.45 -15.17
CA ASN A 282 -11.53 -5.69 -13.98
C ASN A 282 -11.82 -4.64 -12.89
N ILE A 283 -11.88 -3.36 -13.26
CA ILE A 283 -12.21 -2.27 -12.34
C ILE A 283 -13.62 -2.44 -11.77
N LEU A 284 -14.61 -2.67 -12.61
CA LEU A 284 -16.01 -2.85 -12.18
C LEU A 284 -16.16 -4.09 -11.28
N ARG A 285 -15.46 -5.19 -11.58
CA ARG A 285 -15.45 -6.40 -10.75
C ARG A 285 -15.04 -6.10 -9.31
N ILE A 286 -14.00 -5.31 -9.12
CA ILE A 286 -13.54 -4.94 -7.77
C ILE A 286 -14.54 -4.02 -7.08
N LYS A 287 -15.15 -3.07 -7.79
CA LYS A 287 -16.24 -2.24 -7.24
C LYS A 287 -17.44 -3.08 -6.80
N PHE A 288 -17.81 -4.10 -7.58
CA PHE A 288 -18.86 -5.05 -7.19
C PHE A 288 -18.46 -5.90 -5.97
N ARG A 289 -17.24 -6.45 -5.95
CA ARG A 289 -16.75 -7.24 -4.81
C ARG A 289 -16.67 -6.41 -3.52
N LEU A 290 -16.43 -5.11 -3.63
CA LEU A 290 -16.46 -4.18 -2.50
C LEU A 290 -17.87 -3.80 -2.04
N GLY A 291 -18.93 -4.23 -2.76
CA GLY A 291 -20.30 -3.87 -2.46
C GLY A 291 -20.65 -2.40 -2.72
N LEU A 292 -19.84 -1.69 -3.51
CA LEU A 292 -20.04 -0.25 -3.75
C LEU A 292 -21.34 0.05 -4.53
N PHE A 293 -21.83 -0.88 -5.34
CA PHE A 293 -23.10 -0.72 -6.04
C PHE A 293 -24.32 -0.91 -5.13
N ASP A 294 -24.16 -1.65 -4.03
CA ASP A 294 -25.21 -1.86 -3.03
C ASP A 294 -25.23 -0.71 -2.01
N ASN A 295 -24.04 -0.28 -1.56
CA ASN A 295 -23.88 0.86 -0.66
C ASN A 295 -22.56 1.59 -0.91
N PRO A 296 -22.57 2.70 -1.68
CA PRO A 296 -21.37 3.50 -1.95
C PRO A 296 -21.02 4.47 -0.82
N TYR A 297 -21.92 4.68 0.14
CA TYR A 297 -21.80 5.70 1.17
C TYR A 297 -21.12 5.17 2.44
N VAL A 298 -20.49 6.06 3.18
CA VAL A 298 -19.98 5.79 4.53
C VAL A 298 -20.89 6.42 5.57
N ASP A 299 -21.12 5.72 6.69
CA ASP A 299 -21.77 6.32 7.86
C ASP A 299 -20.77 7.28 8.52
N GLU A 300 -21.07 8.58 8.49
CA GLU A 300 -20.20 9.63 9.00
C GLU A 300 -19.94 9.51 10.53
N LYS A 301 -20.80 8.80 11.26
CA LYS A 301 -20.62 8.53 12.69
C LYS A 301 -19.46 7.56 12.97
N ARG A 302 -19.05 6.79 11.97
CA ARG A 302 -17.93 5.86 12.12
C ARG A 302 -16.59 6.54 12.38
N ILE A 303 -16.51 7.86 12.26
CA ILE A 303 -15.35 8.64 12.72
C ILE A 303 -15.06 8.43 14.20
N GLU A 304 -16.04 8.02 15.00
CA GLU A 304 -15.89 7.66 16.41
C GLU A 304 -15.09 6.35 16.62
N GLU A 305 -14.90 5.53 15.58
CA GLU A 305 -14.07 4.31 15.61
C GLU A 305 -12.57 4.63 15.59
N LEU A 306 -12.18 5.84 15.16
CA LEU A 306 -10.79 6.25 15.10
C LEU A 306 -10.15 6.31 16.49
N TYR A 307 -8.93 5.79 16.59
CA TYR A 307 -8.20 5.72 17.87
C TYR A 307 -8.93 4.94 18.97
N ALA A 308 -9.77 3.97 18.62
CA ALA A 308 -10.42 3.13 19.61
C ALA A 308 -9.39 2.52 20.59
N PRO A 309 -9.73 2.33 21.89
CA PRO A 309 -8.78 1.78 22.87
C PRO A 309 -8.16 0.44 22.43
N SER A 310 -8.92 -0.41 21.76
CA SER A 310 -8.42 -1.67 21.20
C SER A 310 -7.41 -1.47 20.07
N HIS A 311 -7.56 -0.42 19.27
CA HIS A 311 -6.62 -0.08 18.19
C HIS A 311 -5.28 0.38 18.78
N LEU A 312 -5.32 1.24 19.80
CA LEU A 312 -4.13 1.73 20.49
C LEU A 312 -3.39 0.61 21.23
N GLU A 313 -4.11 -0.34 21.84
CA GLU A 313 -3.49 -1.48 22.50
C GLU A 313 -2.84 -2.44 21.48
N ALA A 314 -3.49 -2.68 20.33
CA ALA A 314 -2.90 -3.47 19.25
C ALA A 314 -1.60 -2.82 18.71
N ALA A 315 -1.59 -1.49 18.53
CA ALA A 315 -0.39 -0.77 18.11
C ALA A 315 0.74 -0.84 19.14
N LYS A 316 0.40 -0.74 20.42
CA LYS A 316 1.37 -0.92 21.52
C LYS A 316 1.94 -2.33 21.55
N GLN A 317 1.09 -3.36 21.42
CA GLN A 317 1.55 -4.75 21.36
C GLN A 317 2.49 -4.98 20.18
N ALA A 318 2.14 -4.45 19.00
CA ALA A 318 3.00 -4.51 17.83
C ALA A 318 4.37 -3.85 18.07
N ALA A 319 4.40 -2.70 18.76
CA ALA A 319 5.64 -2.01 19.12
C ALA A 319 6.51 -2.84 20.09
N VAL A 320 5.89 -3.49 21.06
CA VAL A 320 6.58 -4.38 22.00
C VAL A 320 7.21 -5.57 21.28
N GLU A 321 6.46 -6.22 20.39
CA GLU A 321 6.95 -7.37 19.63
C GLU A 321 8.01 -7.02 18.58
N SER A 322 8.02 -5.76 18.11
CA SER A 322 9.04 -5.27 17.18
C SER A 322 10.40 -4.98 17.83
N ALA A 323 10.46 -4.95 19.16
CA ALA A 323 11.69 -4.67 19.90
C ALA A 323 12.54 -5.93 20.06
N ILE A 324 13.73 -5.93 19.48
CA ILE A 324 14.66 -7.06 19.49
C ILE A 324 15.82 -6.81 20.42
N LEU A 325 16.01 -7.69 21.41
CA LEU A 325 17.15 -7.65 22.33
C LEU A 325 18.39 -8.28 21.66
N LEU A 326 19.23 -7.44 21.06
CA LEU A 326 20.42 -7.90 20.33
C LEU A 326 21.57 -8.27 21.26
N LYS A 327 21.65 -7.66 22.46
CA LYS A 327 22.75 -7.85 23.40
C LYS A 327 22.32 -7.46 24.82
N ASN A 328 22.62 -8.31 25.80
CA ASN A 328 22.36 -8.05 27.22
C ASN A 328 23.53 -8.55 28.08
N GLU A 329 24.70 -7.90 27.95
CA GLU A 329 25.87 -8.27 28.74
C GLU A 329 25.68 -7.88 30.21
N LYS A 330 26.14 -8.75 31.10
CA LYS A 330 26.09 -8.59 32.58
C LYS A 330 24.64 -8.42 33.09
N GLU A 331 23.66 -8.95 32.37
CA GLU A 331 22.26 -8.86 32.77
C GLU A 331 21.79 -7.44 33.09
N THR A 332 22.22 -6.46 32.26
CA THR A 332 21.88 -5.04 32.45
C THR A 332 20.39 -4.79 32.38
N LEU A 333 19.67 -5.58 31.57
CA LEU A 333 18.20 -5.55 31.44
C LEU A 333 17.59 -6.83 32.03
N PRO A 334 16.43 -6.73 32.73
CA PRO A 334 15.74 -5.50 33.09
C PRO A 334 16.53 -4.65 34.07
N LEU A 335 16.32 -3.31 34.02
CA LEU A 335 16.98 -2.39 34.95
C LEU A 335 16.65 -2.74 36.38
N GLN A 336 17.65 -2.76 37.26
CA GLN A 336 17.51 -3.08 38.67
C GLN A 336 16.69 -2.00 39.39
N SER A 337 15.93 -2.40 40.41
CA SER A 337 15.12 -1.47 41.22
C SER A 337 15.99 -0.46 42.04
N SER A 338 17.28 -0.72 42.16
CA SER A 338 18.23 0.16 42.82
C SER A 338 18.68 1.36 41.97
N VAL A 339 18.38 1.38 40.67
CA VAL A 339 18.69 2.51 39.76
C VAL A 339 17.99 3.76 40.24
N LYS A 340 18.74 4.85 40.40
CA LYS A 340 18.21 6.15 40.85
C LYS A 340 18.09 7.19 39.75
N THR A 341 18.85 7.02 38.68
CA THR A 341 18.88 7.96 37.56
C THR A 341 18.96 7.20 36.26
N VAL A 342 18.11 7.60 35.29
CA VAL A 342 18.12 7.10 33.90
C VAL A 342 18.29 8.29 32.96
N ALA A 343 19.33 8.24 32.12
CA ALA A 343 19.51 9.22 31.04
C ALA A 343 18.86 8.68 29.74
N VAL A 344 17.91 9.43 29.16
CA VAL A 344 17.28 9.12 27.90
C VAL A 344 17.85 10.06 26.84
N VAL A 345 18.77 9.56 26.03
CA VAL A 345 19.58 10.37 25.13
C VAL A 345 19.37 9.96 23.65
N GLY A 346 19.61 10.89 22.76
CA GLY A 346 19.53 10.69 21.32
C GLY A 346 18.36 11.43 20.66
N PRO A 347 18.40 11.60 19.33
CA PRO A 347 17.42 12.42 18.61
C PRO A 347 15.99 11.87 18.71
N MET A 348 15.83 10.55 18.84
CA MET A 348 14.53 9.90 18.94
C MET A 348 13.98 9.83 20.38
N ALA A 349 14.74 10.31 21.39
CA ALA A 349 14.29 10.26 22.78
C ALA A 349 12.94 10.98 22.99
N ASN A 350 12.73 12.10 22.30
CA ASN A 350 11.50 12.90 22.38
C ASN A 350 11.13 13.52 21.02
N ALA A 351 10.96 12.70 20.00
CA ALA A 351 10.63 13.11 18.64
C ALA A 351 9.27 12.52 18.20
N PRO A 352 8.14 13.12 18.65
CA PRO A 352 6.81 12.53 18.45
C PRO A 352 6.39 12.42 16.99
N TYR A 353 6.90 13.26 16.09
CA TYR A 353 6.62 13.16 14.65
C TYR A 353 7.49 12.08 14.01
N ASP A 354 8.81 12.11 14.23
CA ASP A 354 9.73 11.16 13.59
C ASP A 354 9.45 9.72 14.03
N GLN A 355 8.97 9.53 15.27
CA GLN A 355 8.59 8.23 15.80
C GLN A 355 7.43 7.58 15.02
N LEU A 356 6.58 8.36 14.34
CA LEU A 356 5.50 7.82 13.51
C LEU A 356 6.04 7.04 12.29
N GLY A 357 7.26 7.35 11.83
CA GLY A 357 7.89 6.69 10.70
C GLY A 357 7.53 7.32 9.35
N THR A 358 7.68 6.56 8.28
CA THR A 358 7.38 6.98 6.90
C THR A 358 5.93 6.69 6.53
N TRP A 359 5.40 7.36 5.49
CA TRP A 359 4.05 7.12 4.94
C TRP A 359 2.92 7.25 5.98
N ILE A 360 2.95 8.34 6.77
CA ILE A 360 2.02 8.58 7.88
C ILE A 360 1.11 9.79 7.60
N PHE A 361 0.61 9.93 6.40
CA PHE A 361 -0.16 11.08 5.96
C PHE A 361 -1.29 11.51 6.91
N ASP A 362 -1.89 10.55 7.62
CA ASP A 362 -3.04 10.75 8.48
C ASP A 362 -2.72 10.60 9.97
N GLY A 363 -1.46 10.32 10.31
CA GLY A 363 -0.99 10.19 11.68
C GLY A 363 -0.98 11.52 12.44
N ASP A 364 -1.29 11.48 13.74
CA ASP A 364 -1.30 12.64 14.62
C ASP A 364 -0.19 12.52 15.67
N LYS A 365 0.84 13.36 15.55
CA LYS A 365 1.97 13.40 16.49
C LYS A 365 1.56 13.68 17.95
N THR A 366 0.40 14.29 18.18
CA THR A 366 -0.10 14.56 19.55
C THR A 366 -0.56 13.30 20.28
N LYS A 367 -0.80 12.22 19.54
CA LYS A 367 -1.15 10.90 20.05
C LYS A 367 0.06 10.02 20.33
N THR A 368 1.25 10.44 19.92
CA THR A 368 2.49 9.66 20.10
C THR A 368 2.97 9.71 21.53
N VAL A 369 3.31 8.54 22.08
CA VAL A 369 3.99 8.41 23.37
C VAL A 369 5.46 8.15 23.11
N THR A 370 6.30 9.17 23.33
CA THR A 370 7.75 9.08 23.10
C THR A 370 8.46 8.23 24.16
N PRO A 371 9.64 7.65 23.89
CA PRO A 371 10.43 6.92 24.88
C PRO A 371 10.65 7.70 26.19
N LEU A 372 11.02 8.98 26.08
CA LEU A 372 11.19 9.85 27.25
C LEU A 372 9.91 9.98 28.06
N LYS A 373 8.77 10.22 27.40
CA LYS A 373 7.46 10.33 28.07
C LYS A 373 7.08 9.02 28.73
N ALA A 374 7.17 7.89 28.01
CA ALA A 374 6.81 6.57 28.54
C ALA A 374 7.67 6.17 29.74
N ILE A 375 8.99 6.42 29.70
CA ILE A 375 9.89 6.11 30.82
C ILE A 375 9.53 6.98 32.03
N LYS A 376 9.31 8.28 31.86
CA LYS A 376 8.89 9.18 32.97
C LYS A 376 7.58 8.72 33.61
N GLU A 377 6.58 8.37 32.79
CA GLU A 377 5.31 7.87 33.29
C GLU A 377 5.46 6.54 34.05
N LEU A 378 6.29 5.63 33.54
CA LEU A 378 6.51 4.31 34.15
C LEU A 378 7.22 4.40 35.50
N VAL A 379 8.27 5.22 35.60
CA VAL A 379 9.10 5.26 36.84
C VAL A 379 8.58 6.27 37.88
N GLY A 380 7.78 7.24 37.47
CA GLY A 380 7.28 8.32 38.34
C GLY A 380 8.41 9.05 39.05
N ASP A 381 8.16 9.44 40.30
CA ASP A 381 9.14 10.15 41.13
C ASP A 381 10.21 9.24 41.75
N LYS A 382 10.18 7.93 41.49
CA LYS A 382 11.10 6.95 42.09
C LYS A 382 12.49 6.98 41.48
N VAL A 383 12.58 7.42 40.23
CA VAL A 383 13.82 7.47 39.45
C VAL A 383 13.92 8.82 38.75
N GLN A 384 15.05 9.48 38.87
CA GLN A 384 15.33 10.71 38.14
C GLN A 384 15.53 10.38 36.64
N VAL A 385 14.75 10.98 35.76
CA VAL A 385 14.89 10.84 34.30
C VAL A 385 15.44 12.14 33.73
N ILE A 386 16.61 12.07 33.09
CA ILE A 386 17.37 13.22 32.53
C ILE A 386 17.59 13.03 31.02
#